data_c9068b46bd0473d06983911e6aedb90a
#
_entry.id   c9068b46bd0473d06983911e6aedb90a
#
_cell.length_a   1.000
_cell.length_b   1.000
_cell.length_c   1.000
_cell.angle_alpha   90.00
_cell.angle_beta   90.00
_cell.angle_gamma   90.00
#
_symmetry.space_group_name_H-M   'P 1'
#
loop_
_entity.id
_entity.type
_entity.pdbx_description
1 polymer ?
#
loop_
_entity_poly.entity_id
_entity_poly.type
_entity_poly.pdbx_seq_one_letter_code
_entity_poly.pdbx_strand_id
1 'polypeptide(L)'
;LKPIKKLLNGEIDRILFIDESMIRDYQALSRTWFAKGQQRIVPTYGKHHGAKLIGSLDYETGEVFCTQEIQYTAQEFLSFLEKLLQKYENQNIVLVLDNAKIHHAALIQPFLTEHQSVLTLLYLPPYSPKLNLIEGLWGWLKESVINNVFFDTVQKIRKAVQGFIHEINKTPEVTVDRLCVQL
;
A
#
# COMPACT_ATOMS: atom_id res chain seq x y z
N LEU A 1 14.21 -0.55 14.24
CA LEU A 1 15.50 -1.27 14.15
C LEU A 1 15.49 -2.68 14.77
N LYS A 2 14.72 -2.96 15.85
CA LYS A 2 14.62 -4.32 16.43
C LYS A 2 14.09 -5.38 15.45
N PRO A 3 13.00 -5.13 14.68
CA PRO A 3 12.51 -6.10 13.68
C PRO A 3 13.53 -6.40 12.59
N ILE A 4 14.25 -5.37 12.09
CA ILE A 4 15.28 -5.57 11.07
C ILE A 4 16.42 -6.46 11.60
N LYS A 5 16.83 -6.29 12.88
CA LYS A 5 17.82 -7.20 13.49
C LYS A 5 17.30 -8.63 13.56
N LYS A 6 16.03 -8.84 13.88
CA LYS A 6 15.42 -10.18 13.92
C LYS A 6 15.33 -10.81 12.52
N LEU A 7 15.05 -10.02 11.49
CA LEU A 7 15.10 -10.48 10.10
C LEU A 7 16.51 -10.95 9.73
N LEU A 8 17.53 -10.12 10.02
CA LEU A 8 18.94 -10.44 9.75
C LEU A 8 19.44 -11.67 10.52
N ASN A 9 18.88 -11.93 11.70
CA ASN A 9 19.21 -13.11 12.52
C ASN A 9 18.39 -14.35 12.17
N GLY A 10 17.47 -14.27 11.19
CA GLY A 10 16.58 -15.39 10.82
C GLY A 10 15.50 -15.73 11.86
N GLU A 11 15.20 -14.81 12.81
CA GLU A 11 14.12 -14.99 13.78
C GLU A 11 12.72 -14.69 13.19
N ILE A 12 12.68 -13.90 12.12
CA ILE A 12 11.49 -13.60 11.31
C ILE A 12 11.85 -13.70 9.84
N ASP A 13 10.89 -14.06 9.01
CA ASP A 13 11.11 -14.29 7.58
C ASP A 13 10.78 -13.05 6.74
N ARG A 14 9.81 -12.22 7.20
CA ARG A 14 9.34 -11.04 6.46
C ARG A 14 9.04 -9.85 7.34
N ILE A 15 9.34 -8.67 6.82
CA ILE A 15 8.82 -7.39 7.31
C ILE A 15 7.98 -6.77 6.21
N LEU A 16 6.69 -6.58 6.47
CA LEU A 16 5.74 -6.02 5.52
C LEU A 16 5.23 -4.68 6.05
N PHE A 17 5.39 -3.62 5.26
CA PHE A 17 4.80 -2.30 5.54
C PHE A 17 3.40 -2.25 4.96
N ILE A 18 2.40 -1.92 5.79
CA ILE A 18 0.99 -1.88 5.39
C ILE A 18 0.45 -0.48 5.52
N ASP A 19 -0.43 -0.10 4.59
CA ASP A 19 -1.17 1.15 4.62
C ASP A 19 -2.38 1.12 3.67
N GLU A 20 -3.32 2.04 3.88
CA GLU A 20 -4.46 2.28 3.02
C GLU A 20 -4.24 3.52 2.17
N SER A 21 -4.68 3.47 0.91
CA SER A 21 -4.65 4.63 0.02
C SER A 21 -5.91 4.72 -0.83
N MET A 22 -6.40 5.93 -1.02
CA MET A 22 -7.54 6.19 -1.89
C MET A 22 -7.10 6.95 -3.14
N ILE A 23 -7.37 6.35 -4.29
CA ILE A 23 -7.21 7.00 -5.59
C ILE A 23 -8.58 7.51 -6.03
N ARG A 24 -8.73 8.84 -6.05
CA ARG A 24 -10.01 9.49 -6.36
C ARG A 24 -10.16 9.77 -7.86
N ASP A 25 -11.41 9.89 -8.31
CA ASP A 25 -11.77 10.21 -9.70
C ASP A 25 -11.68 11.71 -10.05
N TYR A 26 -11.50 12.58 -9.06
CA TYR A 26 -11.11 13.96 -9.31
C TYR A 26 -9.57 14.06 -9.42
N GLN A 27 -9.13 15.00 -10.27
CA GLN A 27 -7.72 15.03 -10.65
C GLN A 27 -6.78 15.33 -9.51
N ALA A 28 -5.72 14.52 -9.40
CA ALA A 28 -4.49 14.94 -8.79
C ALA A 28 -3.69 15.72 -9.85
N LEU A 29 -3.65 17.03 -9.74
CA LEU A 29 -2.87 17.88 -10.62
C LEU A 29 -1.44 17.98 -10.11
N SER A 30 -0.46 17.78 -10.98
CA SER A 30 0.94 18.02 -10.68
C SER A 30 1.56 18.89 -11.78
N ARG A 31 2.68 19.57 -11.45
CA ARG A 31 3.44 20.32 -12.43
C ARG A 31 3.96 19.37 -13.50
N THR A 32 3.81 19.76 -14.78
CA THR A 32 4.29 18.97 -15.93
C THR A 32 4.77 19.89 -17.02
N TRP A 33 5.59 19.37 -17.91
CA TRP A 33 6.00 20.07 -19.13
C TRP A 33 4.87 20.06 -20.14
N PHE A 34 4.66 21.22 -20.80
CA PHE A 34 3.69 21.38 -21.86
C PHE A 34 4.19 22.39 -22.88
N ALA A 35 3.56 22.45 -24.06
CA ALA A 35 3.95 23.39 -25.11
C ALA A 35 3.83 24.84 -24.61
N LYS A 36 4.85 25.66 -24.92
CA LYS A 36 4.89 27.08 -24.51
C LYS A 36 3.65 27.82 -25.03
N GLY A 37 2.97 28.55 -24.15
CA GLY A 37 1.76 29.30 -24.48
C GLY A 37 0.48 28.49 -24.52
N GLN A 38 0.54 27.20 -24.18
CA GLN A 38 -0.64 26.33 -24.05
C GLN A 38 -0.81 25.87 -22.60
N GLN A 39 -2.06 25.63 -22.20
CA GLN A 39 -2.41 25.06 -20.89
C GLN A 39 -3.02 23.68 -21.10
N ARG A 40 -2.50 22.68 -20.38
CA ARG A 40 -3.13 21.36 -20.33
C ARG A 40 -4.38 21.44 -19.47
N ILE A 41 -5.52 21.20 -20.07
CA ILE A 41 -6.81 21.13 -19.38
C ILE A 41 -7.14 19.65 -19.13
N VAL A 42 -7.41 19.28 -17.87
CA VAL A 42 -7.86 17.95 -17.49
C VAL A 42 -9.31 18.07 -17.02
N PRO A 43 -10.29 17.45 -17.71
CA PRO A 43 -11.69 17.55 -17.32
C PRO A 43 -11.98 16.92 -15.97
N THR A 44 -13.03 17.35 -15.27
CA THR A 44 -13.50 16.73 -14.03
C THR A 44 -15.01 16.67 -13.98
N TYR A 45 -15.55 15.60 -13.40
CA TYR A 45 -17.00 15.46 -13.17
C TYR A 45 -17.45 15.89 -11.77
N GLY A 46 -16.52 16.24 -10.88
CA GLY A 46 -16.84 16.65 -9.51
C GLY A 46 -17.45 15.54 -8.64
N LYS A 47 -17.39 14.29 -9.08
CA LYS A 47 -17.84 13.13 -8.30
C LYS A 47 -16.70 12.70 -7.36
N HIS A 48 -17.04 12.28 -6.13
CA HIS A 48 -16.05 11.89 -5.12
C HIS A 48 -15.91 10.34 -5.02
N HIS A 49 -15.98 9.67 -6.14
CA HIS A 49 -15.74 8.23 -6.19
C HIS A 49 -14.24 7.93 -6.30
N GLY A 50 -13.87 6.68 -6.15
CA GLY A 50 -12.47 6.27 -6.30
C GLY A 50 -12.24 4.81 -5.98
N ALA A 51 -11.02 4.34 -6.19
CA ALA A 51 -10.55 3.04 -5.76
C ALA A 51 -9.91 3.16 -4.37
N LYS A 52 -10.37 2.37 -3.41
CA LYS A 52 -9.77 2.23 -2.09
C LYS A 52 -8.83 1.04 -2.12
N LEU A 53 -7.63 1.23 -1.63
CA LEU A 53 -6.55 0.26 -1.69
C LEU A 53 -6.12 -0.09 -0.27
N ILE A 54 -5.87 -1.38 -0.02
CA ILE A 54 -5.08 -1.84 1.12
C ILE A 54 -3.87 -2.54 0.51
N GLY A 55 -2.67 -2.14 0.89
CA GLY A 55 -1.45 -2.67 0.32
C GLY A 55 -0.43 -3.09 1.36
N SER A 56 0.45 -4.01 0.96
CA SER A 56 1.68 -4.34 1.67
C SER A 56 2.89 -4.24 0.75
N LEU A 57 3.99 -3.77 1.31
CA LEU A 57 5.31 -3.72 0.69
C LEU A 57 6.26 -4.60 1.49
N ASP A 58 6.81 -5.63 0.87
CA ASP A 58 7.85 -6.46 1.45
C ASP A 58 9.19 -5.68 1.47
N TYR A 59 9.74 -5.51 2.67
CA TYR A 59 10.98 -4.75 2.88
C TYR A 59 12.20 -5.37 2.19
N GLU A 60 12.26 -6.69 2.14
CA GLU A 60 13.42 -7.43 1.64
C GLU A 60 13.37 -7.62 0.14
N THR A 61 12.21 -8.02 -0.38
CA THR A 61 12.06 -8.35 -1.80
C THR A 61 11.57 -7.19 -2.65
N GLY A 62 10.91 -6.19 -2.06
CA GLY A 62 10.24 -5.10 -2.76
C GLY A 62 8.91 -5.53 -3.40
N GLU A 63 8.46 -6.77 -3.18
CA GLU A 63 7.20 -7.25 -3.71
C GLU A 63 6.02 -6.50 -3.06
N VAL A 64 5.05 -6.13 -3.88
CA VAL A 64 3.84 -5.43 -3.45
C VAL A 64 2.63 -6.34 -3.59
N PHE A 65 1.88 -6.51 -2.51
CA PHE A 65 0.56 -7.11 -2.53
C PHE A 65 -0.49 -6.03 -2.25
N CYS A 66 -1.52 -5.92 -3.10
CA CYS A 66 -2.52 -4.86 -3.00
C CYS A 66 -3.91 -5.40 -3.34
N THR A 67 -4.88 -5.11 -2.49
CA THR A 67 -6.30 -5.36 -2.73
C THR A 67 -7.05 -4.06 -3.01
N GLN A 68 -8.18 -4.16 -3.70
CA GLN A 68 -9.02 -3.03 -4.08
C GLN A 68 -10.40 -3.19 -3.46
N GLU A 69 -10.71 -2.33 -2.50
CA GLU A 69 -11.89 -2.46 -1.66
C GLU A 69 -12.96 -1.43 -2.02
N ILE A 70 -14.17 -1.64 -1.51
CA ILE A 70 -15.29 -0.68 -1.64
C ILE A 70 -15.23 0.32 -0.49
N GLN A 71 -14.82 -0.11 0.68
CA GLN A 71 -14.73 0.71 1.90
C GLN A 71 -13.55 0.28 2.75
N TYR A 72 -13.20 1.08 3.77
CA TYR A 72 -12.20 0.73 4.77
C TYR A 72 -12.93 0.33 6.05
N THR A 73 -13.15 -0.97 6.24
CA THR A 73 -13.73 -1.54 7.45
C THR A 73 -12.80 -2.61 8.02
N ALA A 74 -13.06 -2.97 9.28
CA ALA A 74 -12.35 -4.07 9.91
C ALA A 74 -12.53 -5.40 9.16
N GLN A 75 -13.65 -5.57 8.45
CA GLN A 75 -13.92 -6.78 7.67
C GLN A 75 -13.03 -6.87 6.43
N GLU A 76 -12.86 -5.77 5.68
CA GLU A 76 -11.95 -5.73 4.54
C GLU A 76 -10.49 -5.90 4.99
N PHE A 77 -10.12 -5.28 6.11
CA PHE A 77 -8.78 -5.45 6.67
C PHE A 77 -8.54 -6.91 7.11
N LEU A 78 -9.51 -7.56 7.77
CA LEU A 78 -9.43 -8.98 8.10
C LEU A 78 -9.24 -9.85 6.84
N SER A 79 -10.06 -9.62 5.81
CA SER A 79 -9.93 -10.35 4.53
C SER A 79 -8.58 -10.11 3.85
N PHE A 80 -8.01 -8.91 3.99
CA PHE A 80 -6.66 -8.61 3.53
C PHE A 80 -5.60 -9.43 4.30
N LEU A 81 -5.70 -9.50 5.63
CA LEU A 81 -4.78 -10.29 6.46
C LEU A 81 -4.84 -11.79 6.14
N GLU A 82 -6.04 -12.35 5.93
CA GLU A 82 -6.24 -13.75 5.52
C GLU A 82 -5.51 -14.06 4.20
N LYS A 83 -5.70 -13.22 3.19
CA LYS A 83 -5.02 -13.35 1.88
C LYS A 83 -3.51 -13.20 2.01
N LEU A 84 -3.06 -12.29 2.89
CA LEU A 84 -1.64 -12.05 3.13
C LEU A 84 -0.98 -13.28 3.76
N LEU A 85 -1.59 -13.89 4.79
CA LEU A 85 -1.08 -15.11 5.40
C LEU A 85 -1.09 -16.30 4.43
N GLN A 86 -2.10 -16.40 3.57
CA GLN A 86 -2.11 -17.42 2.52
C GLN A 86 -0.95 -17.22 1.52
N LYS A 87 -0.64 -15.97 1.16
CA LYS A 87 0.50 -15.66 0.27
C LYS A 87 1.85 -16.03 0.88
N TYR A 88 2.01 -15.80 2.19
CA TYR A 88 3.25 -16.03 2.93
C TYR A 88 3.12 -17.24 3.88
N GLU A 89 2.52 -18.32 3.38
CA GLU A 89 2.32 -19.54 4.15
C GLU A 89 3.64 -20.08 4.74
N ASN A 90 3.60 -20.51 5.99
CA ASN A 90 4.75 -21.05 6.74
C ASN A 90 5.91 -20.05 6.99
N GLN A 91 5.64 -18.74 6.97
CA GLN A 91 6.61 -17.70 7.26
C GLN A 91 6.22 -16.90 8.51
N ASN A 92 7.22 -16.50 9.30
CA ASN A 92 7.06 -15.59 10.43
C ASN A 92 7.09 -14.14 9.94
N ILE A 93 5.98 -13.44 10.07
CA ILE A 93 5.75 -12.12 9.48
C ILE A 93 5.62 -11.06 10.56
N VAL A 94 6.29 -9.93 10.36
CA VAL A 94 6.04 -8.69 11.10
C VAL A 94 5.37 -7.69 10.18
N LEU A 95 4.17 -7.25 10.56
CA LEU A 95 3.44 -6.18 9.87
C LEU A 95 3.73 -4.84 10.54
N VAL A 96 4.26 -3.90 9.80
CA VAL A 96 4.49 -2.51 10.24
C VAL A 96 3.36 -1.65 9.68
N LEU A 97 2.58 -1.03 10.56
CA LEU A 97 1.36 -0.29 10.20
C LEU A 97 1.12 0.89 11.15
N ASP A 98 0.25 1.79 10.76
CA ASP A 98 -0.17 2.90 11.59
C ASP A 98 -1.20 2.48 12.69
N ASN A 99 -1.63 3.45 13.49
CA ASN A 99 -2.60 3.26 14.56
C ASN A 99 -4.06 3.50 14.12
N ALA A 100 -4.43 3.20 12.88
CA ALA A 100 -5.82 3.35 12.43
C ALA A 100 -6.77 2.48 13.26
N LYS A 101 -7.99 2.99 13.50
CA LYS A 101 -8.98 2.30 14.36
C LYS A 101 -9.34 0.90 13.85
N ILE A 102 -9.32 0.67 12.54
CA ILE A 102 -9.63 -0.63 11.93
C ILE A 102 -8.62 -1.70 12.33
N HIS A 103 -7.35 -1.31 12.59
CA HIS A 103 -6.28 -2.22 13.01
C HIS A 103 -6.41 -2.69 14.47
N HIS A 104 -7.25 -2.02 15.27
CA HIS A 104 -7.53 -2.36 16.66
C HIS A 104 -8.93 -2.91 16.89
N ALA A 105 -9.70 -3.13 15.82
CA ALA A 105 -11.08 -3.56 15.93
C ALA A 105 -11.21 -4.93 16.62
N ALA A 106 -12.25 -5.09 17.45
CA ALA A 106 -12.52 -6.35 18.14
C ALA A 106 -12.70 -7.53 17.16
N LEU A 107 -13.17 -7.25 15.95
CA LEU A 107 -13.38 -8.26 14.90
C LEU A 107 -12.09 -8.99 14.50
N ILE A 108 -10.95 -8.33 14.51
CA ILE A 108 -9.67 -8.94 14.09
C ILE A 108 -8.94 -9.65 15.23
N GLN A 109 -9.31 -9.44 16.48
CA GLN A 109 -8.59 -9.98 17.64
C GLN A 109 -8.55 -11.52 17.69
N PRO A 110 -9.65 -12.26 17.41
CA PRO A 110 -9.60 -13.72 17.33
C PRO A 110 -8.58 -14.22 16.30
N PHE A 111 -8.57 -13.62 15.11
CA PHE A 111 -7.62 -13.95 14.05
C PHE A 111 -6.16 -13.71 14.49
N LEU A 112 -5.87 -12.55 15.09
CA LEU A 112 -4.54 -12.24 15.59
C LEU A 112 -4.09 -13.21 16.70
N THR A 113 -5.01 -13.62 17.57
CA THR A 113 -4.73 -14.59 18.63
C THR A 113 -4.42 -15.97 18.06
N GLU A 114 -5.19 -16.42 17.08
CA GLU A 114 -4.98 -17.69 16.39
C GLU A 114 -3.61 -17.75 15.69
N HIS A 115 -3.20 -16.65 15.06
CA HIS A 115 -1.98 -16.59 14.24
C HIS A 115 -0.78 -15.95 14.97
N GLN A 116 -0.83 -15.74 16.28
CA GLN A 116 0.21 -15.04 17.07
C GLN A 116 1.62 -15.66 16.98
N SER A 117 1.70 -16.94 16.62
CA SER A 117 2.99 -17.64 16.43
C SER A 117 3.71 -17.25 15.15
N VAL A 118 2.99 -16.79 14.13
CA VAL A 118 3.51 -16.48 12.79
C VAL A 118 3.28 -15.02 12.38
N LEU A 119 2.41 -14.30 13.09
CA LEU A 119 2.03 -12.93 12.75
C LEU A 119 2.20 -11.98 13.93
N THR A 120 3.02 -10.95 13.76
CA THR A 120 3.23 -9.89 14.75
C THR A 120 2.90 -8.54 14.15
N LEU A 121 2.05 -7.74 14.81
CA LEU A 121 1.76 -6.36 14.43
C LEU A 121 2.68 -5.41 15.19
N LEU A 122 3.34 -4.52 14.46
CA LEU A 122 4.19 -3.45 14.98
C LEU A 122 3.59 -2.10 14.58
N TYR A 123 3.02 -1.41 15.55
CA TYR A 123 2.42 -0.10 15.32
C TYR A 123 3.47 1.01 15.31
N LEU A 124 3.41 1.86 14.29
CA LEU A 124 4.24 3.06 14.18
C LEU A 124 3.79 4.12 15.19
N PRO A 125 4.70 4.98 15.66
CA PRO A 125 4.32 6.12 16.48
C PRO A 125 3.30 7.01 15.76
N PRO A 126 2.37 7.64 16.49
CA PRO A 126 1.43 8.60 15.89
C PRO A 126 2.15 9.69 15.09
N TYR A 127 1.55 10.12 14.00
CA TYR A 127 2.05 11.19 13.14
C TYR A 127 3.45 10.96 12.54
N SER A 128 3.81 9.69 12.27
CA SER A 128 5.11 9.32 11.71
C SER A 128 5.01 8.66 10.32
N PRO A 129 4.34 9.27 9.32
CA PRO A 129 4.14 8.66 7.99
C PRO A 129 5.47 8.36 7.29
N LYS A 130 6.51 9.17 7.53
CA LYS A 130 7.84 8.94 6.94
C LYS A 130 8.49 7.62 7.35
N LEU A 131 8.02 6.98 8.41
CA LEU A 131 8.49 5.67 8.85
C LEU A 131 7.74 4.52 8.16
N ASN A 132 6.63 4.80 7.47
CA ASN A 132 5.91 3.80 6.70
C ASN A 132 6.33 3.86 5.23
N LEU A 133 7.19 2.94 4.82
CA LEU A 133 7.78 2.94 3.48
C LEU A 133 6.75 2.84 2.35
N ILE A 134 5.61 2.22 2.60
CA ILE A 134 4.56 2.07 1.59
C ILE A 134 3.91 3.42 1.19
N GLU A 135 4.05 4.46 1.99
CA GLU A 135 3.64 5.82 1.62
C GLU A 135 4.39 6.32 0.37
N GLY A 136 5.67 5.95 0.25
CA GLY A 136 6.46 6.21 -0.95
C GLY A 136 5.90 5.49 -2.19
N LEU A 137 5.38 4.28 -2.02
CA LEU A 137 4.71 3.53 -3.10
C LEU A 137 3.46 4.27 -3.59
N TRP A 138 2.63 4.79 -2.69
CA TRP A 138 1.45 5.56 -3.07
C TRP A 138 1.80 6.86 -3.78
N GLY A 139 2.88 7.52 -3.37
CA GLY A 139 3.44 8.67 -4.09
C GLY A 139 3.84 8.30 -5.51
N TRP A 140 4.61 7.23 -5.68
CA TRP A 140 5.05 6.73 -6.98
C TRP A 140 3.88 6.32 -7.88
N LEU A 141 2.90 5.58 -7.36
CA LEU A 141 1.66 5.24 -8.08
C LEU A 141 0.96 6.50 -8.62
N LYS A 142 0.76 7.51 -7.75
CA LYS A 142 0.10 8.76 -8.15
C LYS A 142 0.87 9.51 -9.22
N GLU A 143 2.17 9.63 -9.08
CA GLU A 143 3.04 10.29 -10.08
C GLU A 143 3.03 9.59 -11.42
N SER A 144 3.13 8.26 -11.43
CA SER A 144 3.31 7.49 -12.67
C SER A 144 2.03 7.30 -13.46
N VAL A 145 0.88 7.18 -12.79
CA VAL A 145 -0.34 6.66 -13.43
C VAL A 145 -1.56 7.57 -13.24
N ILE A 146 -1.57 8.35 -12.16
CA ILE A 146 -2.79 9.06 -11.73
C ILE A 146 -2.73 10.56 -12.03
N ASN A 147 -1.60 11.21 -11.74
CA ASN A 147 -1.47 12.65 -11.86
C ASN A 147 -1.66 13.12 -13.30
N ASN A 148 -2.45 14.18 -13.48
CA ASN A 148 -2.77 14.76 -14.78
C ASN A 148 -3.51 13.81 -15.76
N VAL A 149 -4.05 12.69 -15.28
CA VAL A 149 -4.85 11.74 -16.07
C VAL A 149 -6.32 11.90 -15.72
N PHE A 150 -7.18 11.93 -16.73
CA PHE A 150 -8.62 11.89 -16.56
C PHE A 150 -9.12 10.45 -16.63
N PHE A 151 -9.82 10.03 -15.58
CA PHE A 151 -10.51 8.75 -15.55
C PHE A 151 -12.02 9.00 -15.53
N ASP A 152 -12.73 8.58 -16.55
CA ASP A 152 -14.18 8.72 -16.67
C ASP A 152 -14.96 7.73 -15.80
N THR A 153 -14.30 6.64 -15.34
CA THR A 153 -14.89 5.60 -14.49
C THR A 153 -13.90 5.11 -13.43
N VAL A 154 -14.44 4.68 -12.28
CA VAL A 154 -13.65 4.02 -11.22
C VAL A 154 -13.00 2.73 -11.72
N GLN A 155 -13.63 2.03 -12.66
CA GLN A 155 -13.07 0.82 -13.24
C GLN A 155 -11.75 1.07 -13.99
N LYS A 156 -11.63 2.21 -14.69
CA LYS A 156 -10.37 2.60 -15.35
C LYS A 156 -9.28 2.92 -14.33
N ILE A 157 -9.62 3.57 -13.20
CA ILE A 157 -8.70 3.77 -12.08
C ILE A 157 -8.21 2.42 -11.55
N ARG A 158 -9.14 1.50 -11.27
CA ARG A 158 -8.82 0.14 -10.76
C ARG A 158 -7.89 -0.62 -11.69
N LYS A 159 -8.16 -0.56 -13.01
CA LYS A 159 -7.31 -1.20 -14.02
C LYS A 159 -5.92 -0.58 -14.08
N ALA A 160 -5.82 0.75 -14.00
CA ALA A 160 -4.55 1.47 -14.00
C ALA A 160 -3.70 1.12 -12.77
N VAL A 161 -4.30 1.08 -11.58
CA VAL A 161 -3.64 0.64 -10.33
C VAL A 161 -3.15 -0.82 -10.47
N GLN A 162 -4.01 -1.71 -10.95
CA GLN A 162 -3.64 -3.12 -11.14
C GLN A 162 -2.48 -3.28 -12.12
N GLY A 163 -2.51 -2.53 -13.23
CA GLY A 163 -1.41 -2.50 -14.21
C GLY A 163 -0.10 -2.03 -13.58
N PHE A 164 -0.13 -0.96 -12.79
CA PHE A 164 1.05 -0.46 -12.08
C PHE A 164 1.63 -1.49 -11.12
N ILE A 165 0.80 -2.09 -10.26
CA ILE A 165 1.26 -3.12 -9.31
C ILE A 165 1.84 -4.33 -10.05
N HIS A 166 1.21 -4.76 -11.15
CA HIS A 166 1.71 -5.85 -11.97
C HIS A 166 3.10 -5.53 -12.56
N GLU A 167 3.29 -4.31 -13.08
CA GLU A 167 4.58 -3.92 -13.69
C GLU A 167 5.71 -3.84 -12.66
N ILE A 168 5.49 -3.23 -11.50
CA ILE A 168 6.54 -3.12 -10.48
C ILE A 168 6.91 -4.48 -9.89
N ASN A 169 5.98 -5.43 -9.83
CA ASN A 169 6.24 -6.80 -9.36
C ASN A 169 6.98 -7.68 -10.39
N LYS A 170 7.21 -7.22 -11.62
CA LYS A 170 8.10 -7.92 -12.57
C LYS A 170 9.58 -7.73 -12.22
N THR A 171 9.91 -6.60 -11.59
CA THR A 171 11.26 -6.22 -11.18
C THR A 171 11.22 -5.61 -9.78
N PRO A 172 10.88 -6.39 -8.74
CA PRO A 172 10.61 -5.85 -7.41
C PRO A 172 11.86 -5.26 -6.74
N GLU A 173 13.05 -5.64 -7.17
CA GLU A 173 14.32 -5.03 -6.76
C GLU A 173 14.37 -3.51 -7.03
N VAL A 174 13.73 -3.04 -8.09
CA VAL A 174 13.61 -1.59 -8.37
C VAL A 174 12.78 -0.89 -7.28
N THR A 175 11.80 -1.58 -6.71
CA THR A 175 11.00 -1.07 -5.59
C THR A 175 11.85 -0.98 -4.32
N VAL A 176 12.71 -1.98 -4.04
CA VAL A 176 13.68 -1.93 -2.93
C VAL A 176 14.59 -0.71 -3.07
N ASP A 177 15.24 -0.55 -4.22
CA ASP A 177 16.16 0.56 -4.48
C ASP A 177 15.48 1.93 -4.32
N ARG A 178 14.23 2.04 -4.76
CA ARG A 178 13.48 3.30 -4.69
C ARG A 178 12.95 3.64 -3.31
N LEU A 179 12.50 2.66 -2.53
CA LEU A 179 11.72 2.87 -1.32
C LEU A 179 12.40 2.39 -0.04
N CYS A 180 13.23 1.35 -0.10
CA CYS A 180 13.72 0.66 1.09
C CYS A 180 15.15 1.07 1.50
N VAL A 181 15.92 1.68 0.61
CA VAL A 181 17.34 2.06 0.88
C VAL A 181 17.47 3.28 1.81
N GLN A 182 16.39 3.93 2.19
CA GLN A 182 16.40 5.19 2.95
C GLN A 182 16.22 5.02 4.47
N LEU A 183 16.36 3.80 5.02
CA LEU A 183 16.27 3.53 6.47
C LEU A 183 17.64 3.49 7.18
#